data_e9fb09022d8b21208dadc024e48ea574
#
_entry.id   e9fb09022d8b21208dadc024e48ea574
#
_cell.length_a   1.000
_cell.length_b   1.000
_cell.length_c   1.000
_cell.angle_alpha   90.00
_cell.angle_beta   90.00
_cell.angle_gamma   90.00
#
_symmetry.space_group_name_H-M   'P 1'
#
loop_
_entity.id
_entity.type
_entity.pdbx_description
1 polymer ?
#
loop_
_entity_poly.entity_id
_entity_poly.type
_entity_poly.pdbx_seq_one_letter_code
_entity_poly.pdbx_strand_id
1 'polypeptide(L)'
;KKGIAVKKRFRAVLLSLGLLLLLAQPAFAAELGEPNITPQTTMRELRENPSLKASGYYTYCREMLPIESNYWDNKTLAQYAKPQLVYECADAMNLVIENYNKGVQVTWQVYTPEEIAENSSLGMVQLFYYPAEESGGRYAMVLPGNGSTITSEMEEGGAAASQLHAMGYTVFVLRYRSFLDATDNAPLDDIGRAVQFITQNAERFGVQTEGYAITAFSSGGQLAGLFCNEEIGWGRYSVPKPGALLM
;
A
#
# COMPACT_ATOMS: atom_id res chain seq x y z
N LYS A 1 -11.82 -49.15 74.47
CA LYS A 1 -11.15 -47.82 74.31
C LYS A 1 -11.68 -47.19 73.05
N LYS A 2 -12.23 -46.04 73.25
CA LYS A 2 -13.03 -45.23 72.30
C LYS A 2 -12.23 -44.77 71.11
N GLY A 3 -12.75 -45.01 69.92
CA GLY A 3 -12.28 -44.39 68.71
C GLY A 3 -13.32 -43.39 68.12
N ILE A 4 -12.95 -42.18 68.02
CA ILE A 4 -13.80 -41.05 67.64
C ILE A 4 -13.95 -41.02 66.09
N ALA A 5 -15.19 -41.11 65.61
CA ALA A 5 -15.52 -40.97 64.21
C ALA A 5 -15.52 -39.49 63.81
N VAL A 6 -14.64 -39.10 62.89
CA VAL A 6 -14.62 -37.76 62.29
C VAL A 6 -15.51 -37.74 61.05
N LYS A 7 -16.65 -37.07 61.13
CA LYS A 7 -17.55 -36.84 60.04
C LYS A 7 -16.91 -35.73 59.11
N LYS A 8 -16.45 -36.15 57.94
CA LYS A 8 -16.11 -35.22 56.86
C LYS A 8 -17.40 -34.66 56.25
N ARG A 9 -17.65 -33.38 56.46
CA ARG A 9 -18.69 -32.63 55.75
C ARG A 9 -18.14 -32.26 54.38
N PHE A 10 -18.67 -32.86 53.32
CA PHE A 10 -18.49 -32.37 51.95
C PHE A 10 -19.32 -31.09 51.79
N ARG A 11 -18.66 -29.98 51.63
CA ARG A 11 -19.26 -28.75 51.12
C ARG A 11 -19.23 -28.85 49.58
N ALA A 12 -20.41 -29.01 48.96
CA ALA A 12 -20.62 -28.84 47.57
C ALA A 12 -20.46 -27.33 47.25
N VAL A 13 -19.40 -26.99 46.56
CA VAL A 13 -19.24 -25.66 45.95
C VAL A 13 -19.97 -25.68 44.61
N LEU A 14 -21.15 -25.10 44.58
CA LEU A 14 -21.84 -24.78 43.32
C LEU A 14 -21.04 -23.72 42.60
N LEU A 15 -20.26 -24.13 41.62
CA LEU A 15 -19.71 -23.19 40.58
C LEU A 15 -20.87 -22.78 39.66
N SER A 16 -21.41 -21.59 39.92
CA SER A 16 -22.28 -20.91 38.98
C SER A 16 -21.44 -20.53 37.77
N LEU A 17 -21.52 -21.32 36.67
CA LEU A 17 -21.09 -20.90 35.35
C LEU A 17 -21.99 -19.74 34.92
N GLY A 18 -21.53 -18.51 35.18
CA GLY A 18 -22.07 -17.35 34.52
C GLY A 18 -21.70 -17.41 33.05
N LEU A 19 -22.63 -17.84 32.21
CA LEU A 19 -22.54 -17.74 30.77
C LEU A 19 -22.57 -16.24 30.43
N LEU A 20 -21.40 -15.61 30.32
CA LEU A 20 -21.27 -14.28 29.67
C LEU A 20 -21.64 -14.50 28.22
N LEU A 21 -22.90 -14.27 27.87
CA LEU A 21 -23.30 -13.94 26.50
C LEU A 21 -22.63 -12.62 26.16
N LEU A 22 -21.42 -12.67 25.58
CA LEU A 22 -20.90 -11.59 24.77
C LEU A 22 -21.89 -11.45 23.61
N LEU A 23 -22.82 -10.51 23.78
CA LEU A 23 -23.57 -9.95 22.64
C LEU A 23 -22.49 -9.37 21.72
N ALA A 24 -22.08 -10.16 20.72
CA ALA A 24 -21.37 -9.64 19.58
C ALA A 24 -22.28 -8.57 19.02
N GLN A 25 -21.94 -7.30 19.28
CA GLN A 25 -22.55 -6.21 18.53
C GLN A 25 -22.32 -6.56 17.05
N PRO A 26 -23.34 -6.47 16.20
CA PRO A 26 -23.09 -6.62 14.79
C PRO A 26 -21.99 -5.63 14.44
N ALA A 27 -20.83 -6.13 14.06
CA ALA A 27 -19.84 -5.32 13.42
C ALA A 27 -20.60 -4.70 12.24
N PHE A 28 -20.84 -3.38 12.30
CA PHE A 28 -21.35 -2.67 11.14
C PHE A 28 -20.40 -3.05 10.01
N ALA A 29 -20.92 -3.81 9.05
CA ALA A 29 -20.15 -4.09 7.85
C ALA A 29 -19.74 -2.73 7.29
N ALA A 30 -18.44 -2.47 7.24
CA ALA A 30 -17.96 -1.21 6.72
C ALA A 30 -18.58 -1.06 5.32
N GLU A 31 -19.19 0.08 5.06
CA GLU A 31 -19.72 0.37 3.74
C GLU A 31 -18.57 0.27 2.73
N LEU A 32 -18.76 -0.57 1.71
CA LEU A 32 -17.76 -0.75 0.66
C LEU A 32 -18.04 0.24 -0.47
N GLY A 33 -16.99 0.80 -1.06
CA GLY A 33 -17.09 1.66 -2.23
C GLY A 33 -17.28 0.84 -3.50
N GLU A 34 -18.01 1.40 -4.47
CA GLU A 34 -18.19 0.78 -5.78
C GLU A 34 -17.01 1.10 -6.70
N PRO A 35 -16.52 0.13 -7.51
CA PRO A 35 -15.45 0.34 -8.49
C PRO A 35 -16.02 0.96 -9.78
N ASN A 36 -16.55 2.17 -9.66
CA ASN A 36 -17.23 2.90 -10.74
C ASN A 36 -16.55 4.24 -11.07
N ILE A 37 -15.25 4.32 -10.78
CA ILE A 37 -14.45 5.52 -11.08
C ILE A 37 -14.35 5.71 -12.59
N THR A 38 -14.62 6.93 -13.03
CA THR A 38 -14.57 7.35 -14.44
C THR A 38 -13.83 8.69 -14.56
N PRO A 39 -13.49 9.13 -15.76
CA PRO A 39 -12.94 10.48 -15.97
C PRO A 39 -13.82 11.62 -15.45
N GLN A 40 -15.13 11.40 -15.29
CA GLN A 40 -16.09 12.37 -14.78
C GLN A 40 -16.24 12.36 -13.26
N THR A 41 -15.73 11.34 -12.58
CA THR A 41 -15.72 11.26 -11.12
C THR A 41 -14.95 12.44 -10.54
N THR A 42 -15.54 13.14 -9.58
CA THR A 42 -14.89 14.30 -8.95
C THR A 42 -13.83 13.84 -7.94
N MET A 43 -12.85 14.69 -7.67
CA MET A 43 -11.82 14.42 -6.67
C MET A 43 -12.42 14.26 -5.27
N ARG A 44 -13.57 14.88 -5.00
CA ARG A 44 -14.33 14.67 -3.77
C ARG A 44 -14.89 13.25 -3.70
N GLU A 45 -15.56 12.79 -4.75
CA GLU A 45 -16.11 11.41 -4.81
C GLU A 45 -15.01 10.37 -4.65
N LEU A 46 -13.85 10.59 -5.30
CA LEU A 46 -12.68 9.72 -5.10
C LEU A 46 -12.25 9.66 -3.63
N ARG A 47 -12.10 10.82 -2.99
CA ARG A 47 -11.67 10.91 -1.60
C ARG A 47 -12.71 10.33 -0.62
N GLU A 48 -13.98 10.44 -0.95
CA GLU A 48 -15.08 9.97 -0.11
C GLU A 48 -15.45 8.51 -0.37
N ASN A 49 -14.92 7.90 -1.44
CA ASN A 49 -15.14 6.48 -1.71
C ASN A 49 -14.67 5.64 -0.50
N PRO A 50 -15.58 4.87 0.13
CA PRO A 50 -15.26 4.18 1.38
C PRO A 50 -14.07 3.22 1.27
N SER A 51 -13.97 2.48 0.16
CA SER A 51 -12.89 1.52 -0.05
C SER A 51 -11.56 2.19 -0.31
N LEU A 52 -11.49 3.24 -1.13
CA LEU A 52 -10.25 4.02 -1.32
C LEU A 52 -9.78 4.65 -0.01
N LYS A 53 -10.70 5.17 0.78
CA LYS A 53 -10.38 5.75 2.08
C LYS A 53 -9.88 4.71 3.07
N ALA A 54 -10.60 3.60 3.22
CA ALA A 54 -10.26 2.55 4.18
C ALA A 54 -9.00 1.76 3.77
N SER A 55 -8.72 1.64 2.48
CA SER A 55 -7.51 0.98 1.97
C SER A 55 -6.21 1.76 2.26
N GLY A 56 -6.30 3.03 2.63
CA GLY A 56 -5.14 3.91 2.79
C GLY A 56 -4.57 4.45 1.47
N TYR A 57 -5.14 4.05 0.34
CA TYR A 57 -4.65 4.49 -0.98
C TYR A 57 -4.73 6.01 -1.17
N TYR A 58 -5.76 6.65 -0.62
CA TYR A 58 -6.05 8.06 -0.85
C TYR A 58 -5.63 8.99 0.30
N THR A 59 -5.27 8.48 1.47
CA THR A 59 -5.10 9.27 2.71
C THR A 59 -4.02 10.35 2.58
N TYR A 60 -3.07 10.16 1.71
CA TYR A 60 -1.89 11.00 1.60
C TYR A 60 -2.08 12.26 0.75
N CYS A 61 -2.95 12.22 -0.24
CA CYS A 61 -3.13 13.33 -1.16
C CYS A 61 -3.59 14.64 -0.51
N ARG A 62 -4.11 14.58 0.71
CA ARG A 62 -4.67 15.73 1.41
C ARG A 62 -3.66 16.54 2.22
N GLU A 63 -2.61 15.90 2.74
CA GLU A 63 -1.75 16.51 3.76
C GLU A 63 -0.61 17.35 3.19
N MET A 64 -0.24 17.15 1.93
CA MET A 64 0.90 17.81 1.31
C MET A 64 0.58 19.09 0.53
N LEU A 65 -0.68 19.44 0.32
CA LEU A 65 -1.05 20.70 -0.33
C LEU A 65 -1.56 21.72 0.71
N PRO A 66 -0.80 22.79 0.96
CA PRO A 66 -1.29 23.94 1.70
C PRO A 66 -2.33 24.77 0.91
N ILE A 67 -2.63 24.38 -0.32
CA ILE A 67 -3.67 25.00 -1.14
C ILE A 67 -5.02 24.51 -0.63
N GLU A 68 -5.93 25.46 -0.36
CA GLU A 68 -7.28 25.24 0.14
C GLU A 68 -7.86 23.90 -0.31
N SER A 69 -8.09 23.02 0.66
CA SER A 69 -8.47 21.60 0.46
C SER A 69 -9.68 21.41 -0.46
N ASN A 70 -10.44 22.45 -0.74
CA ASN A 70 -11.65 22.43 -1.53
C ASN A 70 -11.45 22.83 -3.00
N TYR A 71 -10.29 23.33 -3.39
CA TYR A 71 -10.06 23.75 -4.79
C TYR A 71 -10.21 22.58 -5.76
N TRP A 72 -9.65 21.43 -5.39
CA TRP A 72 -9.68 20.23 -6.23
C TRP A 72 -10.97 19.43 -6.10
N ASP A 73 -11.70 19.58 -5.00
CA ASP A 73 -12.89 18.77 -4.69
C ASP A 73 -13.92 18.73 -5.81
N ASN A 74 -14.14 19.87 -6.45
CA ASN A 74 -15.15 19.99 -7.52
C ASN A 74 -14.58 19.74 -8.93
N LYS A 75 -13.29 19.40 -9.03
CA LYS A 75 -12.67 19.03 -10.30
C LYS A 75 -12.90 17.55 -10.57
N THR A 76 -13.16 17.20 -11.81
CA THR A 76 -13.23 15.80 -12.24
C THR A 76 -11.82 15.23 -12.41
N LEU A 77 -11.72 13.91 -12.42
CA LEU A 77 -10.46 13.22 -12.72
C LEU A 77 -9.89 13.69 -14.07
N ALA A 78 -10.74 13.90 -15.08
CA ALA A 78 -10.33 14.42 -16.39
C ALA A 78 -9.81 15.86 -16.35
N GLN A 79 -10.19 16.66 -15.36
CA GLN A 79 -9.66 18.02 -15.16
C GLN A 79 -8.37 18.04 -14.32
N TYR A 80 -8.09 16.94 -13.63
CA TYR A 80 -6.96 16.78 -12.74
C TYR A 80 -5.81 16.03 -13.42
N ALA A 81 -6.10 14.86 -13.98
CA ALA A 81 -5.10 14.01 -14.64
C ALA A 81 -4.81 14.47 -16.09
N LYS A 82 -3.62 14.09 -16.57
CA LYS A 82 -3.26 14.29 -17.98
C LYS A 82 -4.27 13.56 -18.88
N PRO A 83 -4.77 14.20 -19.96
CA PRO A 83 -5.81 13.61 -20.82
C PRO A 83 -5.49 12.21 -21.35
N GLN A 84 -4.20 11.94 -21.60
CA GLN A 84 -3.73 10.65 -22.13
C GLN A 84 -3.64 9.54 -21.06
N LEU A 85 -3.78 9.85 -19.79
CA LEU A 85 -3.63 8.91 -18.67
C LEU A 85 -4.89 8.77 -17.82
N VAL A 86 -5.92 9.53 -18.13
CA VAL A 86 -7.10 9.64 -17.26
C VAL A 86 -7.87 8.32 -17.10
N TYR A 87 -7.96 7.53 -18.16
CA TYR A 87 -8.64 6.23 -18.10
C TYR A 87 -7.83 5.22 -17.28
N GLU A 88 -6.52 5.17 -17.50
CA GLU A 88 -5.63 4.31 -16.75
C GLU A 88 -5.58 4.68 -15.26
N CYS A 89 -5.69 5.97 -14.94
CA CYS A 89 -5.84 6.40 -13.54
C CYS A 89 -7.16 5.92 -12.94
N ALA A 90 -8.27 5.98 -13.70
CA ALA A 90 -9.55 5.46 -13.26
C ALA A 90 -9.51 3.94 -13.05
N ASP A 91 -8.92 3.21 -13.99
CA ASP A 91 -8.76 1.76 -13.93
C ASP A 91 -7.92 1.34 -12.72
N ALA A 92 -6.82 2.05 -12.45
CA ALA A 92 -5.98 1.78 -11.27
C ALA A 92 -6.78 1.91 -9.96
N MET A 93 -7.61 2.94 -9.84
CA MET A 93 -8.44 3.13 -8.64
C MET A 93 -9.55 2.08 -8.54
N ASN A 94 -10.17 1.70 -9.65
CA ASN A 94 -11.14 0.61 -9.68
C ASN A 94 -10.50 -0.72 -9.24
N LEU A 95 -9.30 -1.05 -9.73
CA LEU A 95 -8.54 -2.22 -9.28
C LEU A 95 -8.26 -2.20 -7.77
N VAL A 96 -7.90 -1.03 -7.21
CA VAL A 96 -7.70 -0.88 -5.76
C VAL A 96 -9.00 -1.16 -5.00
N ILE A 97 -10.12 -0.59 -5.44
CA ILE A 97 -11.43 -0.79 -4.82
C ILE A 97 -11.84 -2.26 -4.89
N GLU A 98 -11.73 -2.88 -6.06
CA GLU A 98 -12.09 -4.29 -6.25
C GLU A 98 -11.27 -5.23 -5.38
N ASN A 99 -9.94 -5.03 -5.34
CA ASN A 99 -9.06 -5.86 -4.52
C ASN A 99 -9.32 -5.65 -3.04
N TYR A 100 -9.48 -4.41 -2.59
CA TYR A 100 -9.83 -4.11 -1.21
C TYR A 100 -11.17 -4.77 -0.82
N ASN A 101 -12.19 -4.68 -1.67
CA ASN A 101 -13.50 -5.28 -1.44
C ASN A 101 -13.45 -6.82 -1.38
N LYS A 102 -12.47 -7.44 -2.05
CA LYS A 102 -12.15 -8.88 -1.93
C LYS A 102 -11.33 -9.23 -0.68
N GLY A 103 -11.02 -8.26 0.17
CA GLY A 103 -10.22 -8.45 1.39
C GLY A 103 -8.71 -8.44 1.17
N VAL A 104 -8.24 -8.01 0.00
CA VAL A 104 -6.81 -7.86 -0.26
C VAL A 104 -6.29 -6.59 0.40
N GLN A 105 -5.20 -6.69 1.15
CA GLN A 105 -4.49 -5.52 1.64
C GLN A 105 -3.71 -4.89 0.47
N VAL A 106 -4.15 -3.74 0.01
CA VAL A 106 -3.61 -3.04 -1.17
C VAL A 106 -2.57 -1.96 -0.85
N THR A 107 -2.43 -1.60 0.43
CA THR A 107 -1.42 -0.63 0.90
C THR A 107 -0.56 -1.25 1.98
N TRP A 108 0.76 -1.14 1.83
CA TRP A 108 1.73 -1.77 2.72
C TRP A 108 2.74 -0.77 3.22
N GLN A 109 2.92 -0.72 4.53
CA GLN A 109 4.01 0.01 5.17
C GLN A 109 5.28 -0.85 5.13
N VAL A 110 6.39 -0.30 4.66
CA VAL A 110 7.65 -1.04 4.52
C VAL A 110 8.59 -0.88 5.70
N TYR A 111 8.37 0.13 6.53
CA TYR A 111 9.09 0.35 7.79
C TYR A 111 8.23 -0.06 8.99
N THR A 112 8.87 -0.49 10.07
CA THR A 112 8.15 -0.89 11.28
C THR A 112 7.63 0.32 12.06
N PRO A 113 6.63 0.13 12.94
CA PRO A 113 6.16 1.20 13.82
C PRO A 113 7.26 1.82 14.68
N GLU A 114 8.24 1.01 15.11
CA GLU A 114 9.39 1.47 15.93
C GLU A 114 10.32 2.38 15.10
N GLU A 115 10.64 1.98 13.86
CA GLU A 115 11.43 2.82 12.94
C GLU A 115 10.72 4.15 12.65
N ILE A 116 9.41 4.11 12.44
CA ILE A 116 8.59 5.32 12.20
C ILE A 116 8.54 6.21 13.45
N ALA A 117 8.51 5.63 14.65
CA ALA A 117 8.53 6.41 15.90
C ALA A 117 9.87 7.14 16.09
N GLU A 118 10.98 6.57 15.62
CA GLU A 118 12.31 7.20 15.64
C GLU A 118 12.47 8.25 14.52
N ASN A 119 11.87 8.00 13.36
CA ASN A 119 11.88 8.92 12.21
C ASN A 119 10.52 8.94 11.52
N SER A 120 9.71 9.93 11.81
CA SER A 120 8.34 10.03 11.30
C SER A 120 8.24 10.14 9.77
N SER A 121 9.30 10.58 9.08
CA SER A 121 9.31 10.64 7.61
C SER A 121 9.22 9.25 6.95
N LEU A 122 9.60 8.18 7.66
CA LEU A 122 9.47 6.81 7.20
C LEU A 122 7.99 6.36 7.07
N GLY A 123 7.09 7.01 7.79
CA GLY A 123 5.66 6.73 7.74
C GLY A 123 5.01 7.00 6.39
N MET A 124 5.64 7.84 5.55
CA MET A 124 5.16 8.13 4.21
C MET A 124 5.56 7.08 3.17
N VAL A 125 6.53 6.21 3.49
CA VAL A 125 7.07 5.23 2.54
C VAL A 125 6.16 4.01 2.48
N GLN A 126 5.43 3.87 1.39
CA GLN A 126 4.39 2.85 1.24
C GLN A 126 4.45 2.19 -0.15
N LEU A 127 4.03 0.93 -0.20
CA LEU A 127 3.77 0.21 -1.44
C LEU A 127 2.26 0.13 -1.69
N PHE A 128 1.85 0.49 -2.89
CA PHE A 128 0.51 0.21 -3.40
C PHE A 128 0.59 -1.06 -4.25
N TYR A 129 -0.21 -2.04 -3.90
CA TYR A 129 -0.14 -3.40 -4.41
C TYR A 129 -1.31 -3.71 -5.35
N TYR A 130 -0.98 -4.16 -6.54
CA TYR A 130 -1.89 -4.60 -7.59
C TYR A 130 -1.57 -6.06 -7.90
N PRO A 131 -2.24 -7.02 -7.27
CA PRO A 131 -1.99 -8.44 -7.48
C PRO A 131 -2.38 -8.87 -8.88
N ALA A 132 -1.52 -9.64 -9.55
CA ALA A 132 -1.92 -10.33 -10.78
C ALA A 132 -3.01 -11.37 -10.49
N GLU A 133 -3.79 -11.73 -11.51
CA GLU A 133 -4.77 -12.81 -11.39
C GLU A 133 -4.10 -14.17 -11.16
N GLU A 134 -2.95 -14.39 -11.81
CA GLU A 134 -2.13 -15.59 -11.65
C GLU A 134 -0.89 -15.29 -10.79
N SER A 135 -0.65 -16.13 -9.79
CA SER A 135 0.52 -16.03 -8.91
C SER A 135 1.78 -16.70 -9.52
N GLY A 136 2.94 -16.35 -8.94
CA GLY A 136 4.22 -16.98 -9.30
C GLY A 136 4.96 -16.33 -10.47
N GLY A 137 4.46 -15.20 -10.98
CA GLY A 137 5.13 -14.40 -11.99
C GLY A 137 6.19 -13.46 -11.43
N ARG A 138 6.95 -12.82 -12.32
CA ARG A 138 7.80 -11.68 -11.96
C ARG A 138 6.92 -10.46 -11.66
N TYR A 139 7.39 -9.59 -10.79
CA TYR A 139 6.69 -8.35 -10.51
C TYR A 139 7.33 -7.15 -11.22
N ALA A 140 6.57 -6.09 -11.32
CA ALA A 140 7.05 -4.78 -11.71
C ALA A 140 6.96 -3.82 -10.52
N MET A 141 8.00 -3.03 -10.28
CA MET A 141 7.99 -1.93 -9.34
C MET A 141 7.95 -0.63 -10.12
N VAL A 142 6.99 0.23 -9.80
CA VAL A 142 6.85 1.55 -10.42
C VAL A 142 7.39 2.60 -9.46
N LEU A 143 8.30 3.43 -9.97
CA LEU A 143 8.88 4.58 -9.28
C LEU A 143 8.37 5.86 -9.95
N PRO A 144 7.29 6.46 -9.46
CA PRO A 144 6.78 7.70 -10.01
C PRO A 144 7.75 8.86 -9.75
N GLY A 145 7.68 9.88 -10.56
CA GLY A 145 8.41 11.13 -10.32
C GLY A 145 7.78 11.90 -9.16
N ASN A 146 8.62 12.49 -8.33
CA ASN A 146 8.21 13.31 -7.19
C ASN A 146 8.58 14.79 -7.37
N GLY A 147 8.47 15.27 -8.58
CA GLY A 147 8.86 16.65 -8.92
C GLY A 147 8.01 17.75 -8.29
N SER A 148 7.26 17.47 -7.21
CA SER A 148 6.58 18.46 -6.36
C SER A 148 5.08 18.27 -6.09
N THR A 149 4.42 17.22 -6.55
CA THR A 149 2.98 17.07 -6.27
C THR A 149 2.56 15.62 -6.11
N ILE A 150 1.51 15.44 -5.37
CA ILE A 150 0.69 14.25 -5.10
C ILE A 150 0.26 13.51 -6.38
N THR A 151 0.32 14.18 -7.51
CA THR A 151 -0.15 13.70 -8.79
C THR A 151 0.66 12.55 -9.36
N SER A 152 1.92 12.44 -8.98
CA SER A 152 2.82 11.46 -9.59
C SER A 152 2.45 10.03 -9.22
N GLU A 153 2.00 9.76 -7.99
CA GLU A 153 1.59 8.41 -7.62
C GLU A 153 0.31 7.97 -8.33
N MET A 154 -0.62 8.88 -8.61
CA MET A 154 -1.83 8.56 -9.35
C MET A 154 -1.57 8.48 -10.85
N GLU A 155 -0.97 9.53 -11.42
CA GLU A 155 -0.79 9.64 -12.88
C GLU A 155 0.33 8.73 -13.40
N GLU A 156 1.51 8.78 -12.80
CA GLU A 156 2.66 8.02 -13.25
C GLU A 156 2.68 6.64 -12.58
N GLY A 157 2.30 6.56 -11.32
CA GLY A 157 2.22 5.30 -10.57
C GLY A 157 1.02 4.46 -10.95
N GLY A 158 -0.17 4.99 -10.73
CA GLY A 158 -1.44 4.27 -10.96
C GLY A 158 -1.67 3.92 -12.41
N ALA A 159 -1.48 4.88 -13.33
CA ALA A 159 -1.67 4.62 -14.76
C ALA A 159 -0.71 3.54 -15.27
N ALA A 160 0.56 3.58 -14.90
CA ALA A 160 1.50 2.52 -15.25
C ALA A 160 1.13 1.18 -14.59
N ALA A 161 0.66 1.22 -13.34
CA ALA A 161 0.25 0.00 -12.65
C ALA A 161 -0.94 -0.69 -13.32
N SER A 162 -1.96 0.06 -13.74
CA SER A 162 -3.12 -0.54 -14.45
C SER A 162 -2.71 -1.19 -15.77
N GLN A 163 -1.84 -0.55 -16.54
CA GLN A 163 -1.35 -1.11 -17.81
C GLN A 163 -0.50 -2.37 -17.60
N LEU A 164 0.44 -2.33 -16.65
CA LEU A 164 1.29 -3.51 -16.33
C LEU A 164 0.45 -4.65 -15.74
N HIS A 165 -0.55 -4.34 -14.91
CA HIS A 165 -1.49 -5.32 -14.39
C HIS A 165 -2.29 -5.97 -15.52
N ALA A 166 -2.79 -5.20 -16.50
CA ALA A 166 -3.48 -5.72 -17.68
C ALA A 166 -2.59 -6.64 -18.54
N MET A 167 -1.26 -6.50 -18.44
CA MET A 167 -0.28 -7.41 -19.07
C MET A 167 0.01 -8.65 -18.21
N GLY A 168 -0.64 -8.82 -17.05
CA GLY A 168 -0.50 -9.97 -16.17
C GLY A 168 0.60 -9.86 -15.12
N TYR A 169 1.18 -8.68 -14.91
CA TYR A 169 2.18 -8.49 -13.86
C TYR A 169 1.50 -8.19 -12.51
N THR A 170 2.06 -8.74 -11.44
CA THR A 170 1.90 -8.15 -10.11
C THR A 170 2.67 -6.84 -10.08
N VAL A 171 2.04 -5.76 -9.62
CA VAL A 171 2.66 -4.43 -9.63
C VAL A 171 2.70 -3.84 -8.23
N PHE A 172 3.83 -3.22 -7.91
CA PHE A 172 4.01 -2.41 -6.72
C PHE A 172 4.37 -0.98 -7.12
N VAL A 173 3.57 -0.02 -6.73
CA VAL A 173 3.92 1.40 -6.87
C VAL A 173 4.54 1.85 -5.56
N LEU A 174 5.76 2.36 -5.59
CA LEU A 174 6.45 2.83 -4.40
C LEU A 174 6.26 4.33 -4.23
N ARG A 175 5.69 4.72 -3.09
CA ARG A 175 5.85 6.05 -2.53
C ARG A 175 7.12 6.07 -1.71
N TYR A 176 8.05 6.93 -2.05
CA TYR A 176 9.33 7.08 -1.38
C TYR A 176 9.50 8.51 -0.86
N ARG A 177 10.41 8.72 0.10
CA ARG A 177 10.71 10.05 0.63
C ARG A 177 11.18 10.97 -0.47
N SER A 178 10.60 12.17 -0.49
CA SER A 178 10.84 13.17 -1.50
C SER A 178 10.87 14.57 -0.90
N PHE A 179 11.22 15.56 -1.67
CA PHE A 179 11.22 16.95 -1.25
C PHE A 179 12.17 17.21 -0.06
N LEU A 180 11.65 17.74 1.04
CA LEU A 180 12.43 18.04 2.24
C LEU A 180 12.96 16.78 2.95
N ASP A 181 12.32 15.64 2.73
CA ASP A 181 12.71 14.35 3.32
C ASP A 181 13.66 13.55 2.41
N ALA A 182 13.94 14.05 1.19
CA ALA A 182 14.87 13.45 0.24
C ALA A 182 16.34 13.82 0.56
N THR A 183 16.73 13.71 1.82
CA THR A 183 18.10 14.01 2.26
C THR A 183 19.02 12.81 2.05
N ASP A 184 20.28 13.06 1.78
CA ASP A 184 21.33 12.04 1.59
C ASP A 184 20.91 10.96 0.55
N ASN A 185 20.83 9.70 1.00
CA ASN A 185 20.40 8.56 0.18
C ASN A 185 18.96 8.12 0.49
N ALA A 186 18.19 8.91 1.24
CA ALA A 186 16.87 8.49 1.73
C ALA A 186 15.96 7.87 0.65
N PRO A 187 15.82 8.44 -0.57
CA PRO A 187 15.01 7.81 -1.61
C PRO A 187 15.56 6.45 -2.10
N LEU A 188 16.88 6.29 -2.17
CA LEU A 188 17.52 5.00 -2.53
C LEU A 188 17.34 3.98 -1.41
N ASP A 189 17.47 4.40 -0.14
CA ASP A 189 17.25 3.56 1.02
C ASP A 189 15.80 3.03 1.03
N ASP A 190 14.83 3.86 0.64
CA ASP A 190 13.42 3.46 0.53
C ASP A 190 13.18 2.44 -0.58
N ILE A 191 13.84 2.60 -1.75
CA ILE A 191 13.77 1.61 -2.83
C ILE A 191 14.38 0.28 -2.35
N GLY A 192 15.57 0.31 -1.74
CA GLY A 192 16.21 -0.87 -1.18
C GLY A 192 15.32 -1.57 -0.15
N ARG A 193 14.73 -0.80 0.77
CA ARG A 193 13.80 -1.30 1.79
C ARG A 193 12.55 -1.93 1.16
N ALA A 194 11.98 -1.30 0.13
CA ALA A 194 10.82 -1.83 -0.58
C ALA A 194 11.10 -3.18 -1.24
N VAL A 195 12.26 -3.31 -1.93
CA VAL A 195 12.65 -4.58 -2.54
C VAL A 195 12.92 -5.65 -1.50
N GLN A 196 13.58 -5.31 -0.36
CA GLN A 196 13.76 -6.22 0.77
C GLN A 196 12.40 -6.71 1.30
N PHE A 197 11.46 -5.79 1.50
CA PHE A 197 10.13 -6.11 2.00
C PHE A 197 9.38 -7.04 1.04
N ILE A 198 9.38 -6.76 -0.27
CA ILE A 198 8.77 -7.63 -1.27
C ILE A 198 9.42 -9.01 -1.27
N THR A 199 10.75 -9.07 -1.24
CA THR A 199 11.53 -10.33 -1.23
C THR A 199 11.19 -11.18 0.00
N GLN A 200 11.12 -10.58 1.18
CA GLN A 200 10.78 -11.27 2.43
C GLN A 200 9.32 -11.75 2.47
N ASN A 201 8.44 -11.14 1.71
CA ASN A 201 7.02 -11.47 1.63
C ASN A 201 6.64 -12.08 0.26
N ALA A 202 7.60 -12.61 -0.51
CA ALA A 202 7.39 -13.06 -1.88
C ALA A 202 6.31 -14.16 -2.00
N GLU A 203 6.27 -15.10 -1.07
CA GLU A 203 5.23 -16.14 -1.02
C GLU A 203 3.85 -15.52 -0.82
N ARG A 204 3.71 -14.55 0.09
CA ARG A 204 2.45 -13.84 0.35
C ARG A 204 1.97 -13.06 -0.85
N PHE A 205 2.88 -12.45 -1.59
CA PHE A 205 2.57 -11.68 -2.80
C PHE A 205 2.44 -12.56 -4.05
N GLY A 206 2.80 -13.85 -3.96
CA GLY A 206 2.79 -14.76 -5.08
C GLY A 206 3.75 -14.34 -6.21
N VAL A 207 4.95 -13.84 -5.88
CA VAL A 207 5.90 -13.30 -6.86
C VAL A 207 7.26 -14.01 -6.81
N GLN A 208 7.97 -14.00 -7.94
CA GLN A 208 9.39 -14.35 -8.00
C GLN A 208 10.23 -13.15 -7.58
N THR A 209 11.28 -13.40 -6.80
CA THR A 209 12.16 -12.34 -6.29
C THR A 209 13.19 -11.89 -7.31
N GLU A 210 13.56 -12.75 -8.24
CA GLU A 210 14.61 -12.50 -9.22
C GLU A 210 14.03 -11.92 -10.53
N GLY A 211 14.79 -11.05 -11.16
CA GLY A 211 14.50 -10.57 -12.51
C GLY A 211 13.25 -9.68 -12.60
N TYR A 212 12.88 -9.03 -11.52
CA TYR A 212 11.78 -8.04 -11.51
C TYR A 212 12.10 -6.83 -12.40
N ALA A 213 11.06 -6.16 -12.87
CA ALA A 213 11.20 -4.94 -13.66
C ALA A 213 11.06 -3.70 -12.77
N ILE A 214 11.78 -2.64 -13.11
CA ILE A 214 11.54 -1.29 -12.63
C ILE A 214 11.02 -0.44 -13.78
N THR A 215 9.85 0.17 -13.60
CA THR A 215 9.32 1.20 -14.49
C THR A 215 9.37 2.53 -13.76
N ALA A 216 9.98 3.54 -14.34
CA ALA A 216 10.28 4.76 -13.60
C ALA A 216 10.06 6.02 -14.47
N PHE A 217 9.67 7.09 -13.81
CA PHE A 217 9.29 8.35 -14.45
C PHE A 217 10.05 9.53 -13.82
N SER A 218 10.44 10.51 -14.64
CA SER A 218 11.03 11.78 -14.20
C SER A 218 12.16 11.56 -13.16
N SER A 219 12.06 12.17 -11.99
CA SER A 219 13.01 11.96 -10.87
C SER A 219 13.09 10.50 -10.40
N GLY A 220 12.00 9.74 -10.48
CA GLY A 220 12.01 8.29 -10.26
C GLY A 220 12.93 7.56 -11.23
N GLY A 221 13.04 8.02 -12.49
CA GLY A 221 13.98 7.47 -13.48
C GLY A 221 15.44 7.68 -13.08
N GLN A 222 15.78 8.83 -12.52
CA GLN A 222 17.13 9.08 -12.00
C GLN A 222 17.47 8.13 -10.85
N LEU A 223 16.54 7.95 -9.89
CA LEU A 223 16.69 7.02 -8.77
C LEU A 223 16.80 5.57 -9.25
N ALA A 224 15.98 5.18 -10.22
CA ALA A 224 16.03 3.83 -10.82
C ALA A 224 17.39 3.57 -11.50
N GLY A 225 17.92 4.55 -12.22
CA GLY A 225 19.26 4.45 -12.82
C GLY A 225 20.35 4.26 -11.78
N LEU A 226 20.32 5.02 -10.67
CA LEU A 226 21.24 4.86 -9.55
C LEU A 226 21.05 3.49 -8.88
N PHE A 227 19.83 3.07 -8.66
CA PHE A 227 19.52 1.81 -8.00
C PHE A 227 19.93 0.58 -8.84
N CYS A 228 19.92 0.67 -10.16
CA CYS A 228 20.40 -0.40 -11.04
C CYS A 228 21.92 -0.58 -11.04
N ASN A 229 22.69 0.33 -10.43
CA ASN A 229 24.11 0.16 -10.22
C ASN A 229 24.37 -0.76 -9.02
N GLU A 230 25.36 -1.66 -9.14
CA GLU A 230 25.67 -2.64 -8.10
C GLU A 230 26.23 -1.99 -6.84
N GLU A 231 27.16 -1.06 -6.97
CA GLU A 231 27.88 -0.49 -5.84
C GLU A 231 27.02 0.44 -4.98
N ILE A 232 26.16 1.26 -5.61
CA ILE A 232 25.38 2.28 -4.93
C ILE A 232 23.89 1.92 -4.81
N GLY A 233 23.43 0.94 -5.57
CA GLY A 233 22.03 0.49 -5.63
C GLY A 233 21.84 -0.92 -5.09
N TRP A 234 21.33 -1.84 -5.91
CA TRP A 234 20.84 -3.16 -5.49
C TRP A 234 21.87 -3.96 -4.66
N GLY A 235 23.16 -3.92 -5.02
CA GLY A 235 24.19 -4.62 -4.26
C GLY A 235 24.44 -4.03 -2.87
N ARG A 236 24.43 -2.69 -2.74
CA ARG A 236 24.52 -1.99 -1.44
C ARG A 236 23.44 -2.42 -0.46
N TYR A 237 22.22 -2.65 -0.96
CA TYR A 237 21.08 -3.06 -0.14
C TYR A 237 20.93 -4.58 -0.02
N SER A 238 21.84 -5.35 -0.63
CA SER A 238 21.81 -6.81 -0.60
C SER A 238 20.48 -7.39 -1.09
N VAL A 239 19.93 -6.81 -2.15
CA VAL A 239 18.67 -7.23 -2.78
C VAL A 239 18.93 -7.84 -4.15
N PRO A 240 17.99 -8.62 -4.71
CA PRO A 240 18.11 -9.15 -6.06
C PRO A 240 18.31 -8.05 -7.10
N LYS A 241 19.10 -8.37 -8.13
CA LYS A 241 19.33 -7.45 -9.26
C LYS A 241 18.04 -7.28 -10.06
N PRO A 242 17.66 -6.04 -10.43
CA PRO A 242 16.59 -5.81 -11.39
C PRO A 242 16.87 -6.49 -12.73
N GLY A 243 15.85 -7.13 -13.31
CA GLY A 243 15.97 -7.78 -14.62
C GLY A 243 15.77 -6.83 -15.80
N ALA A 244 15.01 -5.75 -15.58
CA ALA A 244 14.73 -4.74 -16.59
C ALA A 244 14.54 -3.36 -15.97
N LEU A 245 14.87 -2.31 -16.71
CA LEU A 245 14.60 -0.92 -16.40
C LEU A 245 13.93 -0.26 -17.60
N LEU A 246 12.74 0.32 -17.38
CA LEU A 246 11.97 1.11 -18.33
C LEU A 246 11.87 2.55 -17.81
N MET A 247 12.21 3.52 -18.65
CA MET A 247 12.18 4.95 -18.31
C MET A 247 11.49 5.75 -19.41
#